data_3ff9c745a0c31e500a2a9a1412cd6e4b
#
_entry.id   3ff9c745a0c31e500a2a9a1412cd6e4b
#
_cell.length_a   1.000
_cell.length_b   1.000
_cell.length_c   1.000
_cell.angle_alpha   90.00
_cell.angle_beta   90.00
_cell.angle_gamma   90.00
#
_symmetry.space_group_name_H-M   'P 1'
#
loop_
_entity.id
_entity.type
_entity.pdbx_description
1 polymer ?
#
loop_
_entity_poly.entity_id
_entity_poly.type
_entity_poly.pdbx_seq_one_letter_code
_entity_poly.pdbx_strand_id
1 'polypeptide(L)'
;MDWEREWERLNPYQREAVTDENKACLVSANVGSGKTTVLTAKILYLHEVKHVSYRDMVVLTFTNKAASEIRERLVRADPSVTPEETENFGTFHGVALGLLKKRLPVETLGYTKDFMVMEPDEELELAHTLIAEKKLKIKYKNRLRKRLAEAERVSAAGDAGVAGSQDDLEILAGLLTEEKLRRNKMTFSDLMKNACLLMAKEEGEEERSADIQWVIVDEVQDCDGKQLEFIDCFMAEGAKLFAVGDPNQVIY
;
A
#
# COMPACT_ATOMS: atom_id res chain seq x y z
N MET A 1 23.65 -7.64 -19.60
CA MET A 1 22.49 -6.86 -19.22
C MET A 1 21.55 -6.74 -20.42
N ASP A 2 20.27 -7.03 -20.25
CA ASP A 2 19.40 -7.22 -21.43
C ASP A 2 18.38 -6.08 -21.61
N TRP A 3 18.67 -4.88 -21.06
CA TRP A 3 17.83 -3.70 -21.25
C TRP A 3 17.58 -3.39 -22.73
N GLU A 4 18.62 -3.38 -23.55
CA GLU A 4 18.52 -3.11 -24.99
C GLU A 4 17.57 -4.07 -25.69
N ARG A 5 17.62 -5.35 -25.32
CA ARG A 5 16.73 -6.38 -25.84
C ARG A 5 15.28 -6.19 -25.41
N GLU A 6 15.04 -5.82 -24.17
CA GLU A 6 13.67 -5.48 -23.69
C GLU A 6 13.16 -4.21 -24.37
N TRP A 7 14.03 -3.21 -24.58
CA TRP A 7 13.71 -1.99 -25.32
C TRP A 7 13.32 -2.24 -26.79
N GLU A 8 14.04 -3.11 -27.48
CA GLU A 8 13.75 -3.46 -28.89
C GLU A 8 12.37 -4.11 -29.08
N ARG A 9 11.86 -4.81 -28.06
CA ARG A 9 10.56 -5.47 -28.09
C ARG A 9 9.37 -4.50 -27.93
N LEU A 10 9.62 -3.30 -27.45
CA LEU A 10 8.58 -2.31 -27.20
C LEU A 10 8.16 -1.64 -28.52
N ASN A 11 6.85 -1.46 -28.70
CA ASN A 11 6.32 -0.63 -29.77
C ASN A 11 6.52 0.88 -29.45
N PRO A 12 6.32 1.79 -30.45
CA PRO A 12 6.55 3.22 -30.24
C PRO A 12 5.79 3.82 -29.05
N TYR A 13 4.52 3.45 -28.86
CA TYR A 13 3.69 3.95 -27.76
C TYR A 13 4.17 3.45 -26.39
N GLN A 14 4.59 2.18 -26.34
CA GLN A 14 5.17 1.61 -25.11
C GLN A 14 6.50 2.29 -24.77
N ARG A 15 7.34 2.61 -25.76
CA ARG A 15 8.59 3.36 -25.57
C ARG A 15 8.33 4.76 -25.05
N GLU A 16 7.34 5.47 -25.60
CA GLU A 16 6.92 6.78 -25.12
C GLU A 16 6.51 6.73 -23.65
N ALA A 17 5.65 5.77 -23.27
CA ALA A 17 5.23 5.59 -21.88
C ALA A 17 6.41 5.27 -20.95
N VAL A 18 7.31 4.38 -21.34
CA VAL A 18 8.48 3.99 -20.54
C VAL A 18 9.42 5.18 -20.29
N THR A 19 9.61 6.04 -21.27
CA THR A 19 10.49 7.22 -21.14
C THR A 19 9.82 8.45 -20.54
N ASP A 20 8.51 8.41 -20.30
CA ASP A 20 7.80 9.51 -19.65
C ASP A 20 8.33 9.77 -18.24
N GLU A 21 8.70 11.02 -17.95
CA GLU A 21 9.26 11.49 -16.67
C GLU A 21 8.38 12.52 -15.96
N ASN A 22 7.15 12.68 -16.40
CA ASN A 22 6.19 13.55 -15.74
C ASN A 22 5.95 13.12 -14.29
N LYS A 23 5.43 14.03 -13.47
CA LYS A 23 5.12 13.74 -12.06
C LYS A 23 4.16 12.55 -11.90
N ALA A 24 3.24 12.39 -12.85
CA ALA A 24 2.34 11.24 -12.90
C ALA A 24 2.08 10.85 -14.37
N CYS A 25 2.21 9.57 -14.66
CA CYS A 25 1.92 8.95 -15.95
C CYS A 25 0.93 7.80 -15.76
N LEU A 26 -0.19 7.84 -16.47
CA LEU A 26 -1.16 6.75 -16.53
C LEU A 26 -1.15 6.12 -17.91
N VAL A 27 -0.78 4.85 -17.96
CA VAL A 27 -0.78 4.04 -19.19
C VAL A 27 -2.09 3.27 -19.27
N SER A 28 -2.96 3.70 -20.19
CA SER A 28 -4.19 2.97 -20.49
C SER A 28 -3.90 1.84 -21.49
N ALA A 29 -4.14 0.61 -21.09
CA ALA A 29 -3.73 -0.55 -21.87
C ALA A 29 -4.71 -1.71 -21.71
N ASN A 30 -5.26 -2.20 -22.83
CA ASN A 30 -6.22 -3.31 -22.86
C ASN A 30 -5.59 -4.66 -22.45
N VAL A 31 -6.43 -5.68 -22.22
CA VAL A 31 -5.96 -7.06 -21.98
C VAL A 31 -5.03 -7.53 -23.11
N GLY A 32 -3.90 -8.12 -22.73
CA GLY A 32 -2.94 -8.67 -23.70
C GLY A 32 -2.07 -7.61 -24.41
N SER A 33 -2.20 -6.33 -24.10
CA SER A 33 -1.39 -5.24 -24.68
C SER A 33 0.06 -5.19 -24.17
N GLY A 34 0.43 -6.08 -23.24
CA GLY A 34 1.77 -6.11 -22.66
C GLY A 34 1.95 -5.19 -21.44
N LYS A 35 0.90 -4.95 -20.64
CA LYS A 35 0.98 -4.13 -19.41
C LYS A 35 2.18 -4.47 -18.54
N THR A 36 2.35 -5.74 -18.17
CA THR A 36 3.50 -6.19 -17.35
C THR A 36 4.84 -5.96 -18.06
N THR A 37 4.88 -6.04 -19.40
CA THR A 37 6.10 -5.74 -20.18
C THR A 37 6.47 -4.27 -20.08
N VAL A 38 5.50 -3.37 -20.25
CA VAL A 38 5.73 -1.91 -20.11
C VAL A 38 6.16 -1.57 -18.69
N LEU A 39 5.53 -2.17 -17.68
CA LEU A 39 5.87 -1.95 -16.27
C LEU A 39 7.29 -2.43 -15.94
N THR A 40 7.65 -3.64 -16.37
CA THR A 40 9.02 -4.16 -16.19
C THR A 40 10.05 -3.30 -16.94
N ALA A 41 9.74 -2.90 -18.18
CA ALA A 41 10.60 -2.03 -18.97
C ALA A 41 10.78 -0.65 -18.33
N LYS A 42 9.74 -0.08 -17.68
CA LYS A 42 9.85 1.16 -16.91
C LYS A 42 10.83 1.02 -15.76
N ILE A 43 10.72 -0.06 -14.98
CA ILE A 43 11.63 -0.32 -13.85
C ILE A 43 13.08 -0.43 -14.33
N LEU A 44 13.32 -1.19 -15.40
CA LEU A 44 14.65 -1.34 -16.00
C LEU A 44 15.17 -0.01 -16.56
N TYR A 45 14.34 0.78 -17.25
CA TYR A 45 14.71 2.10 -17.72
C TYR A 45 15.15 3.04 -16.60
N LEU A 46 14.38 3.05 -15.50
CA LEU A 46 14.69 3.86 -14.34
C LEU A 46 16.04 3.44 -13.72
N HIS A 47 16.29 2.15 -13.64
CA HIS A 47 17.54 1.64 -13.09
C HIS A 47 18.74 1.87 -14.02
N GLU A 48 18.66 1.38 -15.25
CA GLU A 48 19.78 1.35 -16.20
C GLU A 48 20.12 2.72 -16.81
N VAL A 49 19.08 3.51 -17.10
CA VAL A 49 19.25 4.76 -17.84
C VAL A 49 19.21 5.98 -16.91
N LYS A 50 18.37 5.93 -15.89
CA LYS A 50 18.18 7.04 -14.94
C LYS A 50 18.98 6.86 -13.65
N HIS A 51 19.61 5.70 -13.46
CA HIS A 51 20.43 5.36 -12.29
C HIS A 51 19.67 5.44 -10.97
N VAL A 52 18.35 5.17 -11.01
CA VAL A 52 17.52 5.05 -9.82
C VAL A 52 17.73 3.66 -9.22
N SER A 53 18.05 3.59 -7.93
CA SER A 53 18.17 2.30 -7.23
C SER A 53 16.81 1.59 -7.20
N TYR A 54 16.80 0.26 -7.30
CA TYR A 54 15.57 -0.52 -7.07
C TYR A 54 14.98 -0.26 -5.67
N ARG A 55 15.81 0.04 -4.67
CA ARG A 55 15.36 0.38 -3.31
C ARG A 55 14.60 1.69 -3.22
N ASP A 56 14.83 2.60 -4.18
CA ASP A 56 14.16 3.90 -4.27
C ASP A 56 12.87 3.82 -5.10
N MET A 57 12.46 2.61 -5.50
CA MET A 57 11.22 2.33 -6.19
C MET A 57 10.29 1.52 -5.30
N VAL A 58 9.00 1.86 -5.33
CA VAL A 58 7.91 1.06 -4.79
C VAL A 58 7.11 0.51 -5.96
N VAL A 59 6.90 -0.81 -6.00
CA VAL A 59 6.07 -1.46 -7.01
C VAL A 59 4.88 -2.12 -6.34
N LEU A 60 3.68 -1.64 -6.64
CA LEU A 60 2.42 -2.05 -6.01
C LEU A 60 1.60 -2.91 -6.96
N THR A 61 1.20 -4.08 -6.49
CA THR A 61 0.36 -5.03 -7.21
C THR A 61 -0.77 -5.55 -6.32
N PHE A 62 -1.78 -6.19 -6.92
CA PHE A 62 -2.89 -6.77 -6.15
C PHE A 62 -2.60 -8.18 -5.63
N THR A 63 -1.65 -8.90 -6.23
CA THR A 63 -1.37 -10.29 -5.87
C THR A 63 0.13 -10.54 -5.70
N ASN A 64 0.46 -11.44 -4.78
CA ASN A 64 1.84 -11.90 -4.62
C ASN A 64 2.39 -12.57 -5.90
N LYS A 65 1.50 -13.19 -6.68
CA LYS A 65 1.87 -13.80 -7.96
C LYS A 65 2.36 -12.74 -8.95
N ALA A 66 1.63 -11.62 -9.10
CA ALA A 66 2.03 -10.52 -9.99
C ALA A 66 3.37 -9.90 -9.53
N ALA A 67 3.54 -9.66 -8.23
CA ALA A 67 4.80 -9.17 -7.68
C ALA A 67 5.96 -10.14 -7.95
N SER A 68 5.76 -11.45 -7.78
CA SER A 68 6.78 -12.47 -8.08
C SER A 68 7.13 -12.50 -9.56
N GLU A 69 6.12 -12.41 -10.46
CA GLU A 69 6.34 -12.36 -11.91
C GLU A 69 7.21 -11.16 -12.32
N ILE A 70 6.95 -9.99 -11.75
CA ILE A 70 7.75 -8.78 -12.00
C ILE A 70 9.20 -9.01 -11.57
N ARG A 71 9.43 -9.49 -10.32
CA ARG A 71 10.78 -9.80 -9.82
C ARG A 71 11.51 -10.83 -10.68
N GLU A 72 10.84 -11.91 -11.09
CA GLU A 72 11.42 -12.93 -11.97
C GLU A 72 11.85 -12.37 -13.32
N ARG A 73 11.05 -11.45 -13.89
CA ARG A 73 11.39 -10.78 -15.16
C ARG A 73 12.59 -9.86 -14.97
N LEU A 74 12.67 -9.14 -13.85
CA LEU A 74 13.83 -8.30 -13.54
C LEU A 74 15.10 -9.13 -13.37
N VAL A 75 15.06 -10.22 -12.60
CA VAL A 75 16.22 -11.12 -12.41
C VAL A 75 16.67 -11.75 -13.73
N ARG A 76 15.75 -12.02 -14.68
CA ARG A 76 16.14 -12.51 -16.02
C ARG A 76 16.84 -11.44 -16.86
N ALA A 77 16.43 -10.18 -16.74
CA ALA A 77 17.04 -9.07 -17.46
C ALA A 77 18.33 -8.58 -16.79
N ASP A 78 18.34 -8.58 -15.46
CA ASP A 78 19.48 -8.23 -14.63
C ASP A 78 19.69 -9.28 -13.51
N PRO A 79 20.57 -10.27 -13.74
CA PRO A 79 20.86 -11.31 -12.75
C PRO A 79 21.55 -10.82 -11.47
N SER A 80 21.98 -9.55 -11.41
CA SER A 80 22.58 -8.97 -10.21
C SER A 80 21.54 -8.50 -9.19
N VAL A 81 20.26 -8.40 -9.57
CA VAL A 81 19.16 -7.99 -8.71
C VAL A 81 18.99 -8.96 -7.54
N THR A 82 19.02 -8.42 -6.34
CA THR A 82 18.84 -9.19 -5.11
C THR A 82 17.42 -9.04 -4.53
N PRO A 83 16.95 -10.00 -3.72
CA PRO A 83 15.68 -9.88 -3.03
C PRO A 83 15.59 -8.64 -2.13
N GLU A 84 16.70 -8.24 -1.51
CA GLU A 84 16.81 -7.08 -0.63
C GLU A 84 16.62 -5.76 -1.38
N GLU A 85 17.04 -5.70 -2.65
CA GLU A 85 16.86 -4.50 -3.49
C GLU A 85 15.42 -4.32 -3.94
N THR A 86 14.67 -5.42 -4.08
CA THR A 86 13.27 -5.43 -4.52
C THR A 86 12.29 -5.65 -3.37
N GLU A 87 12.67 -5.37 -2.12
CA GLU A 87 11.82 -5.58 -0.95
C GLU A 87 10.53 -4.74 -0.98
N ASN A 88 10.57 -3.57 -1.62
CA ASN A 88 9.42 -2.68 -1.79
C ASN A 88 8.54 -3.04 -3.01
N PHE A 89 8.77 -4.20 -3.64
CA PHE A 89 7.95 -4.68 -4.75
C PHE A 89 7.00 -5.74 -4.23
N GLY A 90 5.71 -5.43 -4.13
CA GLY A 90 4.78 -6.35 -3.49
C GLY A 90 3.33 -5.92 -3.58
N THR A 91 2.49 -6.57 -2.79
CA THR A 91 1.13 -6.11 -2.60
C THR A 91 1.11 -4.86 -1.72
N PHE A 92 0.05 -4.05 -1.82
CA PHE A 92 -0.12 -2.86 -0.96
C PHE A 92 0.13 -3.16 0.52
N HIS A 93 -0.51 -4.20 1.04
CA HIS A 93 -0.33 -4.61 2.44
C HIS A 93 1.08 -5.14 2.73
N GLY A 94 1.68 -5.86 1.78
CA GLY A 94 3.04 -6.39 1.93
C GLY A 94 4.09 -5.28 2.01
N VAL A 95 3.96 -4.27 1.15
CA VAL A 95 4.84 -3.09 1.16
C VAL A 95 4.63 -2.28 2.44
N ALA A 96 3.37 -1.99 2.83
CA ALA A 96 3.08 -1.29 4.08
C ALA A 96 3.66 -2.02 5.30
N LEU A 97 3.50 -3.35 5.38
CA LEU A 97 4.09 -4.18 6.43
C LEU A 97 5.62 -4.08 6.45
N GLY A 98 6.26 -4.14 5.28
CA GLY A 98 7.71 -4.01 5.14
C GLY A 98 8.23 -2.67 5.65
N LEU A 99 7.58 -1.57 5.25
CA LEU A 99 7.92 -0.22 5.70
C LEU A 99 7.76 -0.07 7.22
N LEU A 100 6.63 -0.51 7.79
CA LEU A 100 6.38 -0.44 9.23
C LEU A 100 7.41 -1.24 10.03
N LYS A 101 7.78 -2.44 9.58
CA LYS A 101 8.75 -3.28 10.28
C LYS A 101 10.19 -2.80 10.19
N LYS A 102 10.57 -2.17 9.08
CA LYS A 102 11.98 -1.89 8.79
C LYS A 102 12.34 -0.40 8.88
N ARG A 103 11.43 0.49 8.46
CA ARG A 103 11.77 1.90 8.23
C ARG A 103 10.99 2.85 9.14
N LEU A 104 9.66 2.75 9.15
CA LEU A 104 8.79 3.70 9.84
C LEU A 104 8.82 3.53 11.37
N PRO A 105 8.81 4.62 12.17
CA PRO A 105 8.93 4.60 13.62
C PRO A 105 7.62 4.18 14.31
N VAL A 106 7.24 2.89 14.22
CA VAL A 106 5.99 2.34 14.78
C VAL A 106 5.89 2.51 16.29
N GLU A 107 7.02 2.71 16.96
CA GLU A 107 7.14 2.93 18.39
C GLU A 107 6.43 4.22 18.81
N THR A 108 6.34 5.22 17.93
CA THR A 108 5.59 6.46 18.17
C THR A 108 4.09 6.25 18.23
N LEU A 109 3.60 5.13 17.69
CA LEU A 109 2.21 4.70 17.79
C LEU A 109 1.98 3.71 18.94
N GLY A 110 3.05 3.36 19.70
CA GLY A 110 3.00 2.44 20.82
C GLY A 110 3.16 0.95 20.44
N TYR A 111 3.45 0.63 19.19
CA TYR A 111 3.78 -0.73 18.75
C TYR A 111 5.29 -0.98 18.84
N THR A 112 5.68 -2.25 18.76
CA THR A 112 7.08 -2.64 18.58
C THR A 112 7.30 -3.25 17.19
N LYS A 113 8.55 -3.28 16.68
CA LYS A 113 8.86 -3.78 15.33
C LYS A 113 8.48 -5.25 15.09
N ASP A 114 8.37 -6.04 16.16
CA ASP A 114 7.96 -7.45 16.13
C ASP A 114 6.44 -7.65 16.14
N PHE A 115 5.65 -6.58 15.96
CA PHE A 115 4.20 -6.69 15.88
C PHE A 115 3.75 -7.78 14.89
N MET A 116 2.62 -8.41 15.17
CA MET A 116 2.02 -9.42 14.30
C MET A 116 0.82 -8.87 13.55
N VAL A 117 0.54 -9.47 12.40
CA VAL A 117 -0.69 -9.16 11.66
C VAL A 117 -1.85 -9.93 12.29
N MET A 118 -2.94 -9.24 12.57
CA MET A 118 -4.19 -9.81 13.07
C MET A 118 -5.08 -10.20 11.90
N GLU A 119 -5.46 -11.46 11.85
CA GLU A 119 -6.38 -11.95 10.82
C GLU A 119 -7.81 -11.42 11.03
N PRO A 120 -8.59 -11.25 9.94
CA PRO A 120 -9.93 -10.68 10.04
C PRO A 120 -10.90 -11.43 10.96
N ASP A 121 -10.75 -12.75 11.09
CA ASP A 121 -11.59 -13.56 11.97
C ASP A 121 -11.17 -13.40 13.43
N GLU A 122 -9.87 -13.24 13.72
CA GLU A 122 -9.37 -12.93 15.06
C GLU A 122 -9.87 -11.57 15.55
N GLU A 123 -9.91 -10.55 14.69
CA GLU A 123 -10.47 -9.24 15.03
C GLU A 123 -11.96 -9.33 15.36
N LEU A 124 -12.70 -10.12 14.58
CA LEU A 124 -14.13 -10.30 14.82
C LEU A 124 -14.42 -11.04 16.13
N GLU A 125 -13.65 -12.08 16.45
CA GLU A 125 -13.75 -12.80 17.73
C GLU A 125 -13.44 -11.88 18.92
N LEU A 126 -12.39 -11.06 18.79
CA LEU A 126 -12.05 -10.05 19.78
C LEU A 126 -13.19 -9.05 19.99
N ALA A 127 -13.78 -8.55 18.90
CA ALA A 127 -14.92 -7.65 18.96
C ALA A 127 -16.12 -8.28 19.68
N HIS A 128 -16.44 -9.55 19.40
CA HIS A 128 -17.52 -10.26 20.09
C HIS A 128 -17.25 -10.43 21.59
N THR A 129 -16.00 -10.72 21.96
CA THR A 129 -15.58 -10.83 23.37
C THR A 129 -15.77 -9.50 24.09
N LEU A 130 -15.29 -8.40 23.51
CA LEU A 130 -15.42 -7.05 24.08
C LEU A 130 -16.90 -6.62 24.23
N ILE A 131 -17.74 -6.92 23.23
CA ILE A 131 -19.18 -6.65 23.29
C ILE A 131 -19.82 -7.36 24.48
N ALA A 132 -19.46 -8.63 24.72
CA ALA A 132 -20.00 -9.41 25.82
C ALA A 132 -19.51 -8.91 27.19
N GLU A 133 -18.21 -8.69 27.33
CA GLU A 133 -17.58 -8.23 28.58
C GLU A 133 -18.06 -6.84 29.01
N LYS A 134 -18.12 -5.91 28.06
CA LYS A 134 -18.54 -4.51 28.31
C LYS A 134 -20.05 -4.30 28.20
N LYS A 135 -20.81 -5.36 27.88
CA LYS A 135 -22.28 -5.33 27.71
C LYS A 135 -22.77 -4.29 26.71
N LEU A 136 -22.00 -4.10 25.62
CA LEU A 136 -22.31 -3.12 24.58
C LEU A 136 -23.56 -3.54 23.77
N LYS A 137 -24.41 -2.56 23.45
CA LYS A 137 -25.65 -2.76 22.70
C LYS A 137 -25.48 -2.49 21.21
N ILE A 138 -24.75 -3.35 20.52
CA ILE A 138 -24.49 -3.23 19.09
C ILE A 138 -25.66 -3.78 18.27
N LYS A 139 -26.31 -2.94 17.48
CA LYS A 139 -27.33 -3.34 16.49
C LYS A 139 -26.68 -4.00 15.28
N TYR A 140 -27.35 -4.95 14.65
CA TYR A 140 -26.88 -5.62 13.41
C TYR A 140 -25.50 -6.29 13.55
N LYS A 141 -25.32 -7.12 14.57
CA LYS A 141 -24.06 -7.86 14.81
C LYS A 141 -23.59 -8.69 13.60
N ASN A 142 -24.51 -9.14 12.75
CA ASN A 142 -24.20 -9.84 11.50
C ASN A 142 -23.49 -8.97 10.43
N ARG A 143 -23.44 -7.65 10.61
CA ARG A 143 -22.73 -6.70 9.77
C ARG A 143 -21.63 -5.97 10.54
N LEU A 144 -21.16 -6.53 11.64
CA LEU A 144 -20.25 -5.88 12.57
C LEU A 144 -18.97 -5.40 11.85
N ARG A 145 -18.37 -6.25 11.02
CA ARG A 145 -17.14 -5.90 10.24
C ARG A 145 -17.34 -4.64 9.38
N LYS A 146 -18.47 -4.57 8.66
CA LYS A 146 -18.79 -3.40 7.84
C LYS A 146 -18.97 -2.14 8.68
N ARG A 147 -19.67 -2.26 9.82
CA ARG A 147 -19.93 -1.13 10.73
C ARG A 147 -18.66 -0.63 11.42
N LEU A 148 -17.74 -1.52 11.80
CA LEU A 148 -16.43 -1.11 12.35
C LEU A 148 -15.63 -0.32 11.30
N ALA A 149 -15.60 -0.77 10.06
CA ALA A 149 -14.95 -0.05 8.97
C ALA A 149 -15.58 1.33 8.70
N GLU A 150 -16.91 1.46 8.86
CA GLU A 150 -17.61 2.76 8.76
C GLU A 150 -17.26 3.68 9.94
N ALA A 151 -17.23 3.15 11.17
CA ALA A 151 -16.85 3.91 12.37
C ALA A 151 -15.39 4.42 12.30
N GLU A 152 -14.47 3.61 11.80
CA GLU A 152 -13.08 4.02 11.56
C GLU A 152 -12.97 5.18 10.56
N ARG A 153 -13.78 5.17 9.49
CA ARG A 153 -13.81 6.26 8.48
C ARG A 153 -14.32 7.57 9.06
N VAL A 154 -15.41 7.53 9.84
CA VAL A 154 -16.00 8.70 10.49
C VAL A 154 -15.02 9.31 11.50
N SER A 155 -14.39 8.49 12.31
CA SER A 155 -13.38 8.94 13.28
C SER A 155 -12.16 9.58 12.61
N ALA A 156 -11.73 9.07 11.45
CA ALA A 156 -10.60 9.63 10.69
C ALA A 156 -10.93 10.98 10.02
N ALA A 157 -12.19 11.19 9.64
CA ALA A 157 -12.64 12.44 8.99
C ALA A 157 -12.78 13.64 9.95
N GLY A 158 -12.55 13.45 11.27
CA GLY A 158 -12.61 14.55 12.24
C GLY A 158 -14.02 15.10 12.49
N ASP A 159 -15.05 14.48 11.93
CA ASP A 159 -16.45 14.89 12.11
C ASP A 159 -16.96 14.27 13.43
N ALA A 160 -16.41 14.78 14.54
CA ALA A 160 -16.93 14.51 15.88
C ALA A 160 -18.33 15.15 15.97
N GLY A 161 -19.34 14.39 15.54
CA GLY A 161 -20.73 14.78 15.67
C GLY A 161 -21.04 15.17 17.10
N VAL A 162 -21.65 16.32 17.22
CA VAL A 162 -22.36 16.91 18.34
C VAL A 162 -22.38 16.04 19.62
N ALA A 163 -21.83 16.63 20.69
CA ALA A 163 -21.79 16.06 22.04
C ALA A 163 -23.15 15.48 22.47
N GLY A 164 -23.32 14.16 22.36
CA GLY A 164 -24.45 13.39 22.82
C GLY A 164 -24.10 11.94 22.77
N SER A 165 -23.98 11.27 23.91
CA SER A 165 -23.67 9.85 24.18
C SER A 165 -22.90 9.11 23.09
N GLN A 166 -21.62 8.85 23.35
CA GLN A 166 -20.76 7.99 22.51
C GLN A 166 -21.54 6.72 22.14
N ASP A 167 -21.72 6.45 20.84
CA ASP A 167 -22.39 5.23 20.37
C ASP A 167 -21.56 4.02 20.83
N ASP A 168 -22.19 2.97 21.31
CA ASP A 168 -21.54 1.72 21.72
C ASP A 168 -20.58 1.16 20.64
N LEU A 169 -20.77 1.55 19.39
CA LEU A 169 -19.87 1.21 18.29
C LEU A 169 -18.54 1.98 18.33
N GLU A 170 -18.57 3.27 18.69
CA GLU A 170 -17.36 4.08 18.87
C GLU A 170 -16.57 3.58 20.07
N ILE A 171 -17.26 3.23 21.16
CA ILE A 171 -16.65 2.61 22.34
C ILE A 171 -15.96 1.30 21.96
N LEU A 172 -16.63 0.46 21.16
CA LEU A 172 -16.07 -0.80 20.68
C LEU A 172 -14.83 -0.56 19.82
N ALA A 173 -14.85 0.41 18.89
CA ALA A 173 -13.72 0.75 18.03
C ALA A 173 -12.51 1.20 18.85
N GLY A 174 -12.72 2.04 19.89
CA GLY A 174 -11.69 2.44 20.84
C GLY A 174 -11.09 1.25 21.59
N LEU A 175 -11.93 0.38 22.16
CA LEU A 175 -11.49 -0.81 22.87
C LEU A 175 -10.72 -1.79 21.97
N LEU A 176 -11.12 -1.95 20.72
CA LEU A 176 -10.40 -2.76 19.74
C LEU A 176 -9.01 -2.18 19.46
N THR A 177 -8.91 -0.86 19.34
CA THR A 177 -7.63 -0.18 19.15
C THR A 177 -6.70 -0.41 20.33
N GLU A 178 -7.20 -0.25 21.55
CA GLU A 178 -6.44 -0.50 22.79
C GLU A 178 -5.97 -1.95 22.89
N GLU A 179 -6.86 -2.92 22.58
CA GLU A 179 -6.52 -4.33 22.64
C GLU A 179 -5.54 -4.75 21.54
N LYS A 180 -5.66 -4.21 20.31
CA LYS A 180 -4.68 -4.41 19.25
C LYS A 180 -3.29 -3.92 19.68
N LEU A 181 -3.23 -2.74 20.29
CA LEU A 181 -1.99 -2.18 20.78
C LEU A 181 -1.40 -3.04 21.93
N ARG A 182 -2.21 -3.41 22.93
CA ARG A 182 -1.80 -4.26 24.05
C ARG A 182 -1.25 -5.62 23.62
N ARG A 183 -1.82 -6.19 22.53
CA ARG A 183 -1.39 -7.47 21.93
C ARG A 183 -0.25 -7.31 20.94
N ASN A 184 0.17 -6.08 20.66
CA ASN A 184 1.14 -5.76 19.62
C ASN A 184 0.73 -6.35 18.26
N LYS A 185 -0.52 -6.11 17.85
CA LYS A 185 -1.09 -6.62 16.59
C LYS A 185 -1.73 -5.52 15.78
N MET A 186 -1.59 -5.58 14.46
CA MET A 186 -2.23 -4.69 13.48
C MET A 186 -3.08 -5.50 12.52
N THR A 187 -4.27 -5.02 12.17
CA THR A 187 -5.05 -5.58 11.06
C THR A 187 -4.47 -5.16 9.72
N PHE A 188 -4.88 -5.79 8.62
CA PHE A 188 -4.49 -5.35 7.27
C PHE A 188 -4.86 -3.90 7.00
N SER A 189 -6.02 -3.44 7.52
CA SER A 189 -6.45 -2.04 7.42
C SER A 189 -5.52 -1.10 8.20
N ASP A 190 -5.07 -1.51 9.39
CA ASP A 190 -4.16 -0.73 10.21
C ASP A 190 -2.78 -0.57 9.55
N LEU A 191 -2.30 -1.56 8.78
CA LEU A 191 -0.99 -1.49 8.14
C LEU A 191 -0.87 -0.28 7.21
N MET A 192 -1.80 -0.12 6.25
CA MET A 192 -1.75 1.01 5.32
C MET A 192 -2.01 2.33 6.04
N LYS A 193 -3.03 2.38 6.92
CA LYS A 193 -3.36 3.58 7.71
C LYS A 193 -2.16 4.07 8.54
N ASN A 194 -1.51 3.16 9.27
CA ASN A 194 -0.40 3.53 10.13
C ASN A 194 0.85 3.90 9.32
N ALA A 195 1.09 3.25 8.18
CA ALA A 195 2.16 3.65 7.27
C ALA A 195 1.94 5.08 6.76
N CYS A 196 0.75 5.41 6.23
CA CYS A 196 0.42 6.77 5.80
C CYS A 196 0.57 7.80 6.94
N LEU A 197 0.06 7.45 8.14
CA LEU A 197 0.14 8.34 9.29
C LEU A 197 1.58 8.65 9.70
N LEU A 198 2.46 7.66 9.65
CA LEU A 198 3.87 7.83 10.01
C LEU A 198 4.64 8.57 8.91
N MET A 199 4.39 8.29 7.65
CA MET A 199 4.98 9.04 6.54
C MET A 199 4.61 10.54 6.60
N ALA A 200 3.36 10.87 6.86
CA ALA A 200 2.91 12.26 6.97
C ALA A 200 3.50 13.02 8.18
N LYS A 201 3.96 12.33 9.23
CA LYS A 201 4.53 12.97 10.44
C LYS A 201 6.01 13.32 10.32
N GLU A 202 6.71 12.82 9.33
CA GLU A 202 8.14 13.06 9.11
C GLU A 202 8.46 14.39 8.41
N GLU A 203 7.45 15.25 8.20
CA GLU A 203 7.65 16.62 7.72
C GLU A 203 8.49 17.42 8.75
N GLY A 204 9.81 17.40 8.60
CA GLY A 204 10.70 18.28 9.37
C GLY A 204 11.97 17.67 9.95
N GLU A 205 12.23 16.38 9.84
CA GLU A 205 13.50 15.77 10.25
C GLU A 205 14.39 15.45 9.05
N GLU A 206 15.71 15.66 9.22
CA GLU A 206 16.71 15.54 8.14
C GLU A 206 16.89 14.13 7.55
N GLU A 207 16.26 13.09 8.15
CA GLU A 207 16.23 11.72 7.63
C GLU A 207 14.81 11.37 7.17
N ARG A 208 14.52 11.56 5.89
CA ARG A 208 13.33 11.01 5.25
C ARG A 208 13.36 9.48 5.32
N SER A 209 12.32 8.87 5.83
CA SER A 209 12.25 7.42 6.10
C SER A 209 12.30 6.53 4.86
N ALA A 210 12.12 7.10 3.68
CA ALA A 210 12.36 6.43 2.41
C ALA A 210 12.57 7.45 1.30
N ASP A 211 13.76 7.51 0.72
CA ASP A 211 14.02 8.27 -0.52
C ASP A 211 13.35 7.60 -1.72
N ILE A 212 12.06 7.32 -1.62
CA ILE A 212 11.30 6.73 -2.72
C ILE A 212 11.13 7.76 -3.82
N GLN A 213 11.73 7.49 -4.96
CA GLN A 213 11.67 8.36 -6.13
C GLN A 213 10.52 8.02 -7.08
N TRP A 214 10.11 6.75 -7.10
CA TRP A 214 9.06 6.27 -8.00
C TRP A 214 8.11 5.30 -7.32
N VAL A 215 6.81 5.52 -7.57
CA VAL A 215 5.74 4.56 -7.27
C VAL A 215 5.21 4.02 -8.58
N ILE A 216 5.25 2.72 -8.73
CA ILE A 216 4.84 2.00 -9.93
C ILE A 216 3.67 1.10 -9.55
N VAL A 217 2.53 1.27 -10.22
CA VAL A 217 1.27 0.60 -9.84
C VAL A 217 0.74 -0.22 -11.01
N ASP A 218 0.50 -1.50 -10.78
CA ASP A 218 -0.18 -2.38 -11.72
C ASP A 218 -1.68 -2.44 -11.42
N GLU A 219 -2.51 -2.49 -12.47
CA GLU A 219 -3.99 -2.58 -12.41
C GLU A 219 -4.62 -1.45 -11.54
N VAL A 220 -4.17 -0.21 -11.73
CA VAL A 220 -4.58 0.93 -10.90
C VAL A 220 -6.10 1.15 -10.87
N GLN A 221 -6.84 0.69 -11.87
CA GLN A 221 -8.30 0.80 -11.91
C GLN A 221 -9.01 0.00 -10.81
N ASP A 222 -8.33 -0.99 -10.22
CA ASP A 222 -8.87 -1.83 -9.14
C ASP A 222 -8.56 -1.27 -7.74
N CYS A 223 -7.83 -0.14 -7.66
CA CYS A 223 -7.48 0.48 -6.38
C CYS A 223 -8.72 1.04 -5.66
N ASP A 224 -8.85 0.69 -4.39
CA ASP A 224 -9.79 1.32 -3.48
C ASP A 224 -9.26 2.66 -2.92
N GLY A 225 -10.11 3.41 -2.20
CA GLY A 225 -9.74 4.71 -1.65
C GLY A 225 -8.53 4.68 -0.71
N LYS A 226 -8.34 3.60 0.09
CA LYS A 226 -7.21 3.48 1.01
C LYS A 226 -5.90 3.18 0.26
N GLN A 227 -5.99 2.43 -0.83
CA GLN A 227 -4.85 2.15 -1.70
C GLN A 227 -4.42 3.39 -2.48
N LEU A 228 -5.37 4.21 -2.94
CA LEU A 228 -5.06 5.49 -3.55
C LEU A 228 -4.43 6.45 -2.54
N GLU A 229 -4.96 6.54 -1.32
CA GLU A 229 -4.36 7.32 -0.23
C GLU A 229 -2.92 6.87 0.06
N PHE A 230 -2.65 5.57 0.05
CA PHE A 230 -1.30 5.04 0.24
C PHE A 230 -0.34 5.43 -0.89
N ILE A 231 -0.80 5.46 -2.14
CA ILE A 231 -0.03 5.99 -3.28
C ILE A 231 0.24 7.49 -3.07
N ASP A 232 -0.78 8.26 -2.68
CA ASP A 232 -0.67 9.70 -2.48
C ASP A 232 0.32 10.07 -1.37
N CYS A 233 0.49 9.23 -0.33
CA CYS A 233 1.50 9.45 0.70
C CYS A 233 2.91 9.52 0.10
N PHE A 234 3.28 8.62 -0.81
CA PHE A 234 4.59 8.67 -1.49
C PHE A 234 4.71 9.88 -2.42
N MET A 235 3.62 10.24 -3.12
CA MET A 235 3.63 11.39 -4.03
C MET A 235 3.74 12.71 -3.28
N ALA A 236 3.19 12.80 -2.07
CA ALA A 236 3.35 13.95 -1.18
C ALA A 236 4.82 14.13 -0.76
N GLU A 237 5.55 13.04 -0.55
CA GLU A 237 6.99 13.03 -0.29
C GLU A 237 7.87 13.33 -1.52
N GLY A 238 7.27 13.53 -2.69
CA GLY A 238 7.95 13.93 -3.91
C GLY A 238 8.22 12.80 -4.90
N ALA A 239 7.77 11.58 -4.64
CA ALA A 239 7.86 10.48 -5.60
C ALA A 239 7.05 10.76 -6.88
N LYS A 240 7.49 10.19 -7.99
CA LYS A 240 6.75 10.19 -9.26
C LYS A 240 5.90 8.94 -9.38
N LEU A 241 4.73 9.06 -10.00
CA LEU A 241 3.80 7.95 -10.23
C LEU A 241 3.88 7.44 -11.67
N PHE A 242 4.03 6.13 -11.82
CA PHE A 242 3.79 5.43 -13.08
C PHE A 242 2.74 4.34 -12.86
N ALA A 243 1.56 4.51 -13.40
CA ALA A 243 0.45 3.58 -13.20
C ALA A 243 0.02 2.95 -14.53
N VAL A 244 -0.26 1.66 -14.50
CA VAL A 244 -0.78 0.91 -15.65
C VAL A 244 -2.15 0.36 -15.28
N GLY A 245 -3.11 0.50 -16.20
CA GLY A 245 -4.48 0.03 -15.95
C GLY A 245 -5.29 -0.12 -17.23
N ASP A 246 -6.41 -0.81 -17.11
CA ASP A 246 -7.40 -0.95 -18.18
C ASP A 246 -8.73 -0.35 -17.75
N PRO A 247 -9.07 0.86 -18.25
CA PRO A 247 -10.31 1.55 -17.85
C PRO A 247 -11.57 0.77 -18.26
N ASN A 248 -11.47 -0.21 -19.18
CA ASN A 248 -12.60 -1.03 -19.61
C ASN A 248 -12.83 -2.24 -18.69
N GLN A 249 -11.94 -2.51 -17.73
CA GLN A 249 -12.04 -3.63 -16.78
C GLN A 249 -12.40 -3.18 -15.35
N VAL A 250 -12.92 -1.98 -15.18
CA VAL A 250 -13.41 -1.53 -13.87
C VAL A 250 -14.53 -2.48 -13.41
N ILE A 251 -14.22 -3.31 -12.42
CA ILE A 251 -15.14 -4.34 -11.89
C ILE A 251 -15.98 -3.80 -10.72
N TYR A 252 -15.66 -2.61 -10.15
CA TYR A 252 -16.28 -2.05 -8.95
C TYR A 252 -16.75 -0.61 -9.12
#